data_158c3b168c766ed7d25ef820fd9cd9cf
#
_entry.id   158c3b168c766ed7d25ef820fd9cd9cf
#
_cell.length_a   1.000
_cell.length_b   1.000
_cell.length_c   1.000
_cell.angle_alpha   90.00
_cell.angle_beta   90.00
_cell.angle_gamma   90.00
#
_symmetry.space_group_name_H-M   'P 1'
#
loop_
_entity.id
_entity.type
_entity.pdbx_description
1 polymer ?
#
loop_
_entity_poly.entity_id
_entity_poly.type
_entity_poly.pdbx_seq_one_letter_code
_entity_poly.pdbx_strand_id
1 'polypeptide(L)'
;VRRQRQMCIRDRLYIQCWANIMRKGDQIKPHLHNIGPTCYLGGHICVQCDDTSTHYINPINQINDPMTYESKNDVGKVSIFPNNIPHYTDIQKSDKERITIAFDLMIENPNKDNYIRLI
;
A
#
# COMPACT_ATOMS: atom_id res chain seq x y z
N VAL A 1 -3.23 -29.50 -10.83
CA VAL A 1 -2.14 -29.46 -9.82
C VAL A 1 -0.80 -29.06 -10.45
N ARG A 2 -0.41 -29.68 -11.55
CA ARG A 2 0.83 -29.29 -12.27
C ARG A 2 0.77 -27.88 -12.86
N ARG A 3 -0.37 -27.42 -13.36
CA ARG A 3 -0.54 -26.05 -13.87
C ARG A 3 -0.42 -24.99 -12.77
N GLN A 4 -0.99 -25.23 -11.58
CA GLN A 4 -0.85 -24.31 -10.46
C GLN A 4 0.61 -24.22 -9.97
N ARG A 5 1.32 -25.34 -9.90
CA ARG A 5 2.75 -25.34 -9.54
C ARG A 5 3.61 -24.61 -10.58
N GLN A 6 3.30 -24.73 -11.86
CA GLN A 6 4.02 -23.99 -12.91
C GLN A 6 3.74 -22.50 -12.89
N MET A 7 2.52 -22.05 -12.53
CA MET A 7 2.24 -20.63 -12.30
C MET A 7 3.03 -20.09 -11.11
N CYS A 8 3.02 -20.77 -9.97
CA CYS A 8 3.79 -20.35 -8.78
C CYS A 8 5.31 -20.32 -9.01
N ILE A 9 5.85 -21.18 -9.87
CA ILE A 9 7.30 -21.22 -10.21
C ILE A 9 7.69 -20.12 -11.22
N ARG A 10 6.75 -19.63 -12.01
CA ARG A 10 6.97 -18.55 -13.00
C ARG A 10 6.74 -17.16 -12.42
N ASP A 11 6.06 -17.08 -11.32
CA ASP A 11 5.73 -15.81 -10.69
C ASP A 11 6.99 -15.24 -10.02
N ARG A 12 7.52 -14.21 -10.64
CA ARG A 12 8.59 -13.41 -10.09
C ARG A 12 7.96 -12.23 -9.38
N LEU A 13 8.32 -12.03 -8.12
CA LEU A 13 7.91 -10.84 -7.38
C LEU A 13 9.07 -9.88 -7.26
N TYR A 14 8.77 -8.64 -7.55
CA TYR A 14 9.67 -7.51 -7.38
C TYR A 14 9.06 -6.55 -6.37
N ILE A 15 9.90 -5.90 -5.59
CA ILE A 15 9.50 -4.90 -4.60
C ILE A 15 10.23 -3.59 -4.84
N GLN A 16 9.49 -2.50 -4.70
CA GLN A 16 10.02 -1.16 -4.53
C GLN A 16 9.54 -0.62 -3.18
N CYS A 17 10.42 0.02 -2.42
CA CYS A 17 10.09 0.62 -1.14
C CYS A 17 10.50 2.09 -1.11
N TRP A 18 9.72 2.89 -0.35
CA TRP A 18 10.08 4.28 -0.05
C TRP A 18 9.54 4.68 1.33
N ALA A 19 10.16 5.68 1.93
CA ALA A 19 9.71 6.23 3.20
C ALA A 19 8.81 7.44 2.96
N ASN A 20 7.69 7.48 3.69
CA ASN A 20 6.84 8.66 3.82
C ASN A 20 7.00 9.24 5.22
N ILE A 21 7.41 10.49 5.29
CA ILE A 21 7.52 11.24 6.54
C ILE A 21 6.51 12.37 6.48
N MET A 22 5.52 12.33 7.38
CA MET A 22 4.46 13.33 7.48
C MET A 22 4.64 14.13 8.76
N ARG A 23 4.68 15.46 8.60
CA ARG A 23 4.70 16.42 9.68
C ARG A 23 3.30 16.97 9.96
N LYS A 24 3.16 17.69 11.04
CA LYS A 24 1.90 18.36 11.39
C LYS A 24 1.35 19.19 10.23
N GLY A 25 0.11 18.93 9.86
CA GLY A 25 -0.57 19.56 8.73
C GLY A 25 -0.46 18.79 7.41
N ASP A 26 0.45 17.81 7.32
CA ASP A 26 0.58 17.00 6.10
C ASP A 26 -0.55 15.97 5.98
N GLN A 27 -0.88 15.65 4.75
CA GLN A 27 -1.83 14.61 4.38
C GLN A 27 -1.41 13.95 3.08
N ILE A 28 -1.46 12.64 3.03
CA ILE A 28 -1.43 11.91 1.76
C ILE A 28 -2.86 11.86 1.23
N LYS A 29 -3.11 12.57 0.15
CA LYS A 29 -4.43 12.67 -0.50
C LYS A 29 -4.82 11.35 -1.14
N PRO A 30 -6.11 11.16 -1.49
CA PRO A 30 -6.56 9.97 -2.20
C PRO A 30 -5.73 9.70 -3.45
N HIS A 31 -5.17 8.51 -3.53
CA HIS A 31 -4.30 8.08 -4.63
C HIS A 31 -4.37 6.58 -4.82
N LEU A 32 -3.86 6.13 -5.94
CA LEU A 32 -3.62 4.73 -6.28
C LEU A 32 -2.12 4.48 -6.35
N HIS A 33 -1.71 3.28 -6.06
CA HIS A 33 -0.39 2.83 -6.45
C HIS A 33 -0.38 2.50 -7.96
N ASN A 34 0.79 2.26 -8.51
CA ASN A 34 0.99 2.05 -9.93
C ASN A 34 -0.06 1.11 -10.55
N ILE A 35 -0.83 1.59 -11.54
CA ILE A 35 -1.91 0.85 -12.18
C ILE A 35 -1.43 0.36 -13.54
N GLY A 36 -0.81 -0.79 -13.59
CA GLY A 36 -0.42 -1.42 -14.83
C GLY A 36 -0.76 -2.90 -14.83
N PRO A 37 -0.64 -3.59 -15.96
CA PRO A 37 -0.96 -5.00 -16.04
C PRO A 37 -0.05 -5.90 -15.21
N THR A 38 1.07 -5.37 -14.75
CA THR A 38 2.05 -6.08 -13.91
C THR A 38 1.97 -5.72 -12.42
N CYS A 39 1.10 -4.76 -12.07
CA CYS A 39 0.84 -4.37 -10.68
C CYS A 39 0.09 -5.47 -9.95
N TYR A 40 0.51 -5.72 -8.72
CA TYR A 40 -0.09 -6.77 -7.91
C TYR A 40 -0.64 -6.23 -6.60
N LEU A 41 0.21 -5.92 -5.67
CA LEU A 41 -0.17 -5.43 -4.34
C LEU A 41 0.64 -4.19 -3.97
N GLY A 42 0.02 -3.32 -3.20
CA GLY A 42 0.69 -2.27 -2.47
C GLY A 42 0.59 -2.49 -0.98
N GLY A 43 1.37 -1.77 -0.22
CA GLY A 43 1.29 -1.85 1.23
C GLY A 43 2.17 -0.82 1.92
N HIS A 44 2.08 -0.84 3.24
CA HIS A 44 2.96 -0.05 4.08
C HIS A 44 3.16 -0.70 5.45
N ILE A 45 4.29 -0.35 6.05
CA ILE A 45 4.63 -0.68 7.43
C ILE A 45 4.65 0.62 8.21
N CYS A 46 3.94 0.69 9.32
CA CYS A 46 3.98 1.83 10.21
C CYS A 46 5.21 1.73 11.13
N VAL A 47 6.11 2.70 10.99
CA VAL A 47 7.35 2.78 11.79
C VAL A 47 7.15 3.67 13.00
N GLN A 48 6.47 4.79 12.80
CA GLN A 48 6.14 5.74 13.86
C GLN A 48 4.79 6.38 13.57
N CYS A 49 3.90 6.39 14.53
CA CYS A 49 2.61 7.08 14.45
C CYS A 49 2.09 7.45 15.83
N ASP A 50 1.24 8.46 15.85
CA ASP A 50 0.28 8.71 16.90
C ASP A 50 -1.11 8.32 16.41
N ASP A 51 -2.18 8.84 17.01
CA ASP A 51 -3.56 8.51 16.69
C ASP A 51 -3.94 8.96 15.25
N THR A 52 -3.59 8.16 14.28
CA THR A 52 -3.86 8.36 12.85
C THR A 52 -4.41 7.10 12.21
N SER A 53 -5.13 7.27 11.11
CA SER A 53 -5.67 6.18 10.32
C SER A 53 -5.31 6.30 8.84
N THR A 54 -5.35 5.18 8.16
CA THR A 54 -5.38 5.09 6.71
C THR A 54 -6.78 4.68 6.29
N HIS A 55 -7.35 5.39 5.32
CA HIS A 55 -8.70 5.16 4.80
C HIS A 55 -8.62 4.56 3.41
N TYR A 56 -9.33 3.46 3.21
CA TYR A 56 -9.45 2.78 1.93
C TYR A 56 -10.83 3.03 1.34
N ILE A 57 -10.88 3.51 0.11
CA ILE A 57 -12.15 3.79 -0.59
C ILE A 57 -12.64 2.49 -1.22
N ASN A 58 -13.88 2.12 -0.92
CA ASN A 58 -14.51 0.95 -1.53
C ASN A 58 -14.77 1.22 -3.02
N PRO A 59 -14.12 0.51 -3.95
CA PRO A 59 -14.28 0.73 -5.39
C PRO A 59 -15.60 0.15 -5.93
N ILE A 60 -16.24 -0.74 -5.17
CA ILE A 60 -17.48 -1.42 -5.55
C ILE A 60 -18.48 -1.19 -4.44
N ASN A 61 -19.36 -0.19 -4.63
CA ASN A 61 -20.38 0.14 -3.66
C ASN A 61 -21.70 -0.50 -4.04
N GLN A 62 -22.27 -1.26 -3.12
CA GLN A 62 -23.65 -1.69 -3.13
C GLN A 62 -24.47 -0.87 -2.11
N ILE A 63 -25.77 -1.06 -2.11
CA ILE A 63 -26.73 -0.16 -1.42
C ILE A 63 -26.39 0.12 0.04
N ASN A 64 -25.83 -0.82 0.77
CA ASN A 64 -25.54 -0.67 2.21
C ASN A 64 -24.05 -0.79 2.54
N ASP A 65 -23.18 -0.78 1.54
CA ASP A 65 -21.73 -0.89 1.76
C ASP A 65 -21.16 0.44 2.27
N PRO A 66 -20.21 0.40 3.20
CA PRO A 66 -19.49 1.60 3.60
C PRO A 66 -18.68 2.15 2.44
N MET A 67 -18.69 3.47 2.26
CA MET A 67 -17.88 4.13 1.23
C MET A 67 -16.38 4.01 1.49
N THR A 68 -15.99 3.96 2.75
CA THR A 68 -14.60 3.87 3.17
C THR A 68 -14.44 2.87 4.30
N TYR A 69 -13.30 2.22 4.32
CA TYR A 69 -12.85 1.39 5.43
C TYR A 69 -11.68 2.11 6.13
N GLU A 70 -11.84 2.36 7.41
CA GLU A 70 -10.79 2.96 8.24
C GLU A 70 -9.92 1.88 8.89
N SER A 71 -8.62 2.03 8.79
CA SER A 71 -7.63 1.18 9.44
C SER A 71 -6.71 2.03 10.32
N LYS A 72 -6.83 1.87 11.63
CA LYS A 72 -5.91 2.53 12.57
C LYS A 72 -4.48 2.11 12.32
N ASN A 73 -3.58 3.08 12.37
CA ASN A 73 -2.15 2.84 12.28
C ASN A 73 -1.60 2.51 13.66
N ASP A 74 -0.86 1.42 13.73
CA ASP A 74 -0.11 0.99 14.91
C ASP A 74 1.33 0.71 14.52
N VAL A 75 2.28 1.03 15.37
CA VAL A 75 3.70 0.76 15.10
C VAL A 75 3.92 -0.73 14.91
N GLY A 76 4.60 -1.10 13.83
CA GLY A 76 4.82 -2.47 13.40
C GLY A 76 3.69 -3.10 12.59
N LYS A 77 2.55 -2.44 12.46
CA LYS A 77 1.45 -2.92 11.62
C LYS A 77 1.82 -2.86 10.15
N VAL A 78 1.63 -3.97 9.47
CA VAL A 78 1.74 -4.11 8.02
C VAL A 78 0.34 -4.13 7.41
N SER A 79 0.09 -3.24 6.49
CA SER A 79 -1.14 -3.22 5.69
C SER A 79 -0.80 -3.56 4.25
N ILE A 80 -1.55 -4.52 3.67
CA ILE A 80 -1.37 -4.97 2.28
C ILE A 80 -2.72 -4.86 1.60
N PHE A 81 -2.75 -4.32 0.40
CA PHE A 81 -3.96 -4.10 -0.38
C PHE A 81 -3.68 -4.20 -1.88
N PRO A 82 -4.69 -4.52 -2.70
CA PRO A 82 -4.57 -4.44 -4.15
C PRO A 82 -4.22 -3.03 -4.62
N ASN A 83 -3.34 -2.91 -5.61
CA ASN A 83 -2.86 -1.61 -6.11
C ASN A 83 -3.98 -0.68 -6.64
N ASN A 84 -5.11 -1.25 -7.02
CA ASN A 84 -6.27 -0.50 -7.53
C ASN A 84 -7.24 -0.02 -6.43
N ILE A 85 -6.88 -0.13 -5.16
CA ILE A 85 -7.68 0.40 -4.06
C ILE A 85 -7.22 1.83 -3.74
N PRO A 86 -8.05 2.85 -4.01
CA PRO A 86 -7.76 4.22 -3.63
C PRO A 86 -7.70 4.35 -2.11
N HIS A 87 -6.72 5.08 -1.62
CA HIS A 87 -6.57 5.28 -0.17
C HIS A 87 -5.93 6.63 0.12
N TYR A 88 -6.12 7.09 1.36
CA TYR A 88 -5.62 8.36 1.85
C TYR A 88 -5.37 8.29 3.36
N THR A 89 -4.72 9.30 3.91
CA THR A 89 -4.47 9.38 5.35
C THR A 89 -5.27 10.51 5.99
N ASP A 90 -5.40 10.45 7.32
CA ASP A 90 -5.77 11.62 8.10
C ASP A 90 -4.73 12.74 7.93
N ILE A 91 -5.16 13.97 8.18
CA ILE A 91 -4.23 15.09 8.37
C ILE A 91 -3.44 14.84 9.65
N GLN A 92 -2.12 14.90 9.58
CA GLN A 92 -1.26 14.75 10.75
C GLN A 92 -1.48 15.92 11.73
N LYS A 93 -2.01 15.62 12.91
CA LYS A 93 -2.33 16.64 13.93
C LYS A 93 -1.25 16.76 14.99
N SER A 94 -0.52 15.69 15.24
CA SER A 94 0.54 15.64 16.25
C SER A 94 1.81 16.34 15.75
N ASP A 95 2.59 16.87 16.69
CA ASP A 95 3.93 17.38 16.42
C ASP A 95 4.95 16.25 16.20
N LYS A 96 4.63 15.03 16.62
CA LYS A 96 5.40 13.84 16.30
C LYS A 96 5.18 13.41 14.86
N GLU A 97 6.26 13.20 14.11
CA GLU A 97 6.19 12.78 12.72
C GLU A 97 5.55 11.39 12.60
N ARG A 98 4.69 11.21 11.59
CA ARG A 98 4.25 9.89 11.16
C ARG A 98 5.21 9.39 10.11
N ILE A 99 5.78 8.21 10.34
CA ILE A 99 6.75 7.58 9.44
C ILE A 99 6.22 6.21 9.02
N THR A 100 6.14 6.00 7.72
CA THR A 100 5.78 4.71 7.13
C THR A 100 6.76 4.33 6.03
N ILE A 101 7.03 3.03 5.91
CA ILE A 101 7.68 2.46 4.74
C ILE A 101 6.59 1.91 3.83
N ALA A 102 6.36 2.56 2.71
CA ALA A 102 5.44 2.09 1.68
C ALA A 102 6.19 1.18 0.68
N PHE A 103 5.44 0.29 0.05
CA PHE A 103 6.00 -0.60 -0.96
C PHE A 103 4.98 -0.98 -2.02
N ASP A 104 5.49 -1.30 -3.21
CA ASP A 104 4.76 -1.92 -4.30
C ASP A 104 5.35 -3.29 -4.62
N LEU A 105 4.47 -4.27 -4.84
CA LEU A 105 4.79 -5.59 -5.34
C LEU A 105 4.35 -5.72 -6.79
N MET A 106 5.27 -6.13 -7.65
CA MET A 106 5.07 -6.28 -9.07
C MET A 106 5.40 -7.71 -9.51
N ILE A 107 4.63 -8.24 -10.46
CA ILE A 107 4.88 -9.56 -11.04
C ILE A 107 5.90 -9.53 -12.19
N GLU A 108 6.16 -8.36 -12.73
CA GLU A 108 7.23 -8.10 -13.68
C GLU A 108 7.96 -6.83 -13.30
N ASN A 109 9.24 -6.74 -13.62
CA ASN A 109 10.01 -5.52 -13.37
C ASN A 109 9.76 -4.49 -14.48
N PRO A 110 8.96 -3.45 -14.22
CA PRO A 110 8.66 -2.42 -15.21
C PRO A 110 9.83 -1.46 -15.43
N ASN A 111 10.74 -1.38 -14.47
CA ASN A 111 11.92 -0.52 -14.51
C ASN A 111 13.06 -1.17 -13.75
N LYS A 112 14.09 -1.58 -14.46
CA LYS A 112 15.18 -2.44 -13.95
C LYS A 112 15.95 -1.87 -12.76
N ASP A 113 15.89 -0.55 -12.55
CA ASP A 113 16.77 0.12 -11.60
C ASP A 113 16.14 0.34 -10.21
N ASN A 114 14.80 0.27 -10.09
CA ASN A 114 14.08 0.64 -8.87
C ASN A 114 13.45 -0.53 -8.11
N TYR A 115 13.45 -1.72 -8.69
CA TYR A 115 12.81 -2.88 -8.10
C TYR A 115 13.82 -3.97 -7.76
N ILE A 116 13.67 -4.52 -6.58
CA ILE A 116 14.45 -5.66 -6.11
C ILE A 116 13.62 -6.93 -6.31
N ARG A 117 14.22 -7.94 -6.89
CA ARG A 117 13.58 -9.25 -7.03
C ARG A 117 13.53 -9.95 -5.69
N LEU A 118 12.32 -10.38 -5.28
CA LEU A 118 12.10 -11.12 -4.04
C LEU A 118 12.18 -12.64 -4.22
N ILE A 119 11.62 -13.13 -5.30
CA ILE A 119 11.59 -14.57 -5.64
C ILE A 119 11.75 -14.79 -7.13
#